data_a0f69037af0b7ebd414b2185e9076afa
#
_entry.id   a0f69037af0b7ebd414b2185e9076afa
#
_cell.length_a   1.000
_cell.length_b   1.000
_cell.length_c   1.000
_cell.angle_alpha   90.00
_cell.angle_beta   90.00
_cell.angle_gamma   90.00
#
_symmetry.space_group_name_H-M   'P 1'
#
loop_
_entity.id
_entity.type
_entity.pdbx_description
1 polymer ?
#
loop_
_entity_poly.entity_id
_entity_poly.type
_entity_poly.pdbx_seq_one_letter_code
_entity_poly.pdbx_strand_id
1 'polypeptide(L)'
;MPYTPEAGDLIWTDFDPRVGREQSGRRPALVVSPVEFCRATEFAIVCPITSRIRPFGTSVVLPPGLAISGEILTSHVRSIATLARPIQHAGAVPAAVLDDVRSKLAVLIGV
;
A
#
# COMPACT_ATOMS: atom_id res chain seq x y z
N MET A 1 -0.04 21.76 4.36
CA MET A 1 0.07 20.67 5.33
C MET A 1 0.56 19.44 4.66
N PRO A 2 1.48 18.78 5.24
CA PRO A 2 1.92 17.52 4.65
C PRO A 2 0.81 16.48 4.73
N TYR A 3 0.78 15.64 3.75
CA TYR A 3 -0.19 14.57 3.70
C TYR A 3 0.16 13.49 4.73
N THR A 4 -0.82 13.02 5.47
CA THR A 4 -0.66 11.93 6.41
C THR A 4 -1.42 10.72 5.89
N PRO A 5 -0.73 9.61 5.61
CA PRO A 5 -1.39 8.42 5.08
C PRO A 5 -2.45 7.86 6.02
N GLU A 6 -3.57 7.49 5.42
CA GLU A 6 -4.72 6.96 6.12
C GLU A 6 -5.12 5.62 5.52
N ALA A 7 -5.63 4.71 6.33
CA ALA A 7 -6.02 3.38 5.86
C ALA A 7 -7.01 3.48 4.70
N GLY A 8 -6.74 2.72 3.66
CA GLY A 8 -7.55 2.73 2.45
C GLY A 8 -7.04 3.68 1.38
N ASP A 9 -6.05 4.50 1.70
CA ASP A 9 -5.49 5.42 0.71
C ASP A 9 -4.63 4.67 -0.30
N LEU A 10 -4.75 5.09 -1.56
CA LEU A 10 -3.82 4.69 -2.62
C LEU A 10 -2.76 5.76 -2.73
N ILE A 11 -1.50 5.36 -2.74
CA ILE A 11 -0.39 6.30 -2.77
C ILE A 11 0.65 5.87 -3.80
N TRP A 12 1.47 6.83 -4.22
CA TRP A 12 2.69 6.57 -4.97
C TRP A 12 3.86 6.84 -4.05
N THR A 13 4.83 5.95 -4.02
CA THR A 13 6.01 6.12 -3.18
C THR A 13 7.19 5.35 -3.76
N ASP A 14 8.38 5.63 -3.27
CA ASP A 14 9.57 4.87 -3.63
C ASP A 14 9.77 3.79 -2.60
N PHE A 15 9.84 2.54 -3.08
CA PHE A 15 10.00 1.47 -2.14
C PHE A 15 11.44 1.09 -1.90
N ASP A 16 12.27 1.26 -2.87
CA ASP A 16 13.59 0.75 -2.72
C ASP A 16 14.60 1.68 -3.17
N PRO A 17 14.83 2.64 -2.42
CA PRO A 17 15.71 3.61 -2.87
C PRO A 17 17.08 3.11 -3.04
N ARG A 18 17.45 1.98 -2.55
CA ARG A 18 18.65 1.63 -2.63
C ARG A 18 19.10 1.06 -3.72
N VAL A 19 18.74 0.46 -4.23
CA VAL A 19 19.29 -0.24 -5.05
C VAL A 19 19.54 0.15 -6.16
N GLY A 20 19.49 0.83 -6.41
CA GLY A 20 19.79 1.21 -7.44
C GLY A 20 19.72 0.55 -8.58
N ARG A 21 19.35 -0.12 -8.93
CA ARG A 21 19.33 -0.68 -9.94
C ARG A 21 18.39 -0.27 -10.62
N GLU A 22 17.82 0.11 -10.82
CA GLU A 22 17.02 0.35 -11.49
C GLU A 22 16.10 0.99 -11.29
N GLN A 23 15.33 1.22 -11.63
CA GLN A 23 14.41 1.82 -11.58
C GLN A 23 13.71 1.89 -10.66
N SER A 24 13.75 1.94 -10.02
CA SER A 24 13.12 1.99 -9.06
C SER A 24 12.18 2.83 -9.04
N GLY A 25 12.13 3.71 -8.99
CA GLY A 25 11.19 4.60 -9.03
C GLY A 25 9.99 4.48 -8.26
N ARG A 26 8.98 5.22 -8.63
CA ARG A 26 7.73 5.28 -7.92
C ARG A 26 6.88 4.08 -8.18
N ARG A 27 6.25 3.59 -7.14
CA ARG A 27 5.34 2.47 -7.24
C ARG A 27 4.09 2.75 -6.45
N PRO A 28 2.95 2.17 -6.86
CA PRO A 28 1.72 2.37 -6.10
C PRO A 28 1.63 1.41 -4.94
N ALA A 29 0.88 1.82 -3.93
CA ALA A 29 0.67 1.00 -2.75
C ALA A 29 -0.66 1.36 -2.09
N LEU A 30 -1.18 0.42 -1.31
CA LEU A 30 -2.36 0.65 -0.48
C LEU A 30 -1.91 0.80 0.96
N VAL A 31 -2.37 1.85 1.62
CA VAL A 31 -2.11 2.05 3.05
C VAL A 31 -3.12 1.21 3.84
N VAL A 32 -2.63 0.38 4.75
CA VAL A 32 -3.49 -0.48 5.55
C VAL A 32 -3.50 -0.10 7.02
N SER A 33 -2.55 0.70 7.48
CA SER A 33 -2.52 1.12 8.88
C SER A 33 -3.40 2.35 9.09
N PRO A 34 -4.00 2.48 10.28
CA PRO A 34 -4.81 3.66 10.56
C PRO A 34 -3.95 4.91 10.66
N VAL A 35 -4.57 6.05 10.42
CA VAL A 35 -3.85 7.33 10.42
C VAL A 35 -3.21 7.61 11.78
N GLU A 36 -3.81 7.13 12.86
CA GLU A 36 -3.25 7.33 14.20
C GLU A 36 -1.88 6.68 14.34
N PHE A 37 -1.68 5.55 13.69
CA PHE A 37 -0.38 4.90 13.74
C PHE A 37 0.67 5.78 13.08
N CYS A 38 0.36 6.38 11.95
CA CYS A 38 1.28 7.26 11.27
C CYS A 38 1.56 8.52 12.10
N ARG A 39 0.53 9.08 12.72
CA ARG A 39 0.72 10.25 13.57
C ARG A 39 1.63 9.96 14.75
N ALA A 40 1.52 8.77 15.31
CA ALA A 40 2.31 8.41 16.48
C ALA A 40 3.74 8.02 16.15
N THR A 41 3.98 7.41 14.98
CA THR A 41 5.28 6.79 14.70
C THR A 41 5.99 7.36 13.48
N GLU A 42 5.28 8.09 12.62
CA GLU A 42 5.79 8.57 11.34
C GLU A 42 6.11 7.43 10.38
N PHE A 43 5.45 6.28 10.60
CA PHE A 43 5.50 5.15 9.68
C PHE A 43 4.09 4.82 9.22
N ALA A 44 3.98 4.23 8.03
CA ALA A 44 2.73 3.69 7.55
C ALA A 44 2.98 2.25 7.09
N ILE A 45 2.00 1.38 7.32
CA ILE A 45 2.08 0.00 6.85
C ILE A 45 1.32 -0.08 5.55
N VAL A 46 1.99 -0.56 4.51
CA VAL A 46 1.45 -0.55 3.16
C VAL A 46 1.63 -1.88 2.46
N CYS A 47 0.80 -2.15 1.46
CA CYS A 47 0.93 -3.28 0.57
C CYS A 47 1.22 -2.76 -0.82
N PRO A 48 2.32 -3.17 -1.46
CA PRO A 48 2.63 -2.73 -2.82
C PRO A 48 1.60 -3.25 -3.81
N ILE A 49 1.44 -2.52 -4.90
CA ILE A 49 0.52 -2.88 -5.97
C ILE A 49 1.32 -3.09 -7.24
N THR A 50 1.09 -4.20 -7.91
CA THR A 50 1.79 -4.50 -9.16
C THR A 50 0.83 -4.38 -10.33
N SER A 51 1.32 -3.91 -11.47
CA SER A 51 0.53 -3.89 -12.68
C SER A 51 0.47 -5.27 -13.34
N ARG A 52 1.33 -6.22 -12.92
CA ARG A 52 1.27 -7.53 -13.47
C ARG A 52 0.34 -8.35 -12.66
N ILE A 53 -0.84 -8.61 -13.13
CA ILE A 53 -1.88 -9.30 -12.40
C ILE A 53 -1.72 -10.79 -12.54
N ARG A 54 -1.42 -11.46 -11.42
CA ARG A 54 -1.33 -12.91 -11.34
C ARG A 54 -2.03 -13.34 -10.07
N PRO A 55 -3.36 -13.48 -10.08
CA PRO A 55 -4.10 -13.66 -8.85
C PRO A 55 -3.60 -14.83 -8.00
N PHE A 56 -3.50 -14.59 -6.71
CA PHE A 56 -3.05 -15.52 -5.77
C PHE A 56 -4.03 -15.56 -4.67
N GLY A 57 -4.08 -16.53 -3.87
CA GLY A 57 -5.06 -16.67 -2.78
C GLY A 57 -5.03 -15.53 -1.79
N THR A 58 -3.87 -14.88 -1.61
CA THR A 58 -3.73 -13.81 -0.64
C THR A 58 -3.71 -12.42 -1.28
N SER A 59 -3.69 -12.31 -2.59
CA SER A 59 -3.67 -10.99 -3.22
C SER A 59 -5.08 -10.50 -3.51
N VAL A 60 -5.21 -9.23 -3.80
CA VAL A 60 -6.51 -8.62 -4.11
C VAL A 60 -6.35 -7.78 -5.37
N VAL A 61 -7.14 -8.10 -6.39
CA VAL A 61 -7.14 -7.32 -7.62
C VAL A 61 -8.02 -6.10 -7.41
N LEU A 62 -7.50 -4.92 -7.74
CA LEU A 62 -8.26 -3.69 -7.57
C LEU A 62 -9.43 -3.66 -8.55
N PRO A 63 -10.59 -3.18 -8.10
CA PRO A 63 -11.73 -3.03 -9.01
C PRO A 63 -11.45 -1.92 -10.04
N PRO A 64 -12.16 -1.95 -11.16
CA PRO A 64 -11.96 -0.91 -12.18
C PRO A 64 -12.48 0.44 -11.70
N GLY A 65 -11.98 1.47 -12.32
CA GLY A 65 -12.46 2.83 -12.04
C GLY A 65 -11.70 3.58 -10.96
N LEU A 66 -10.70 2.97 -10.36
CA LEU A 66 -9.89 3.66 -9.35
C LEU A 66 -8.71 4.37 -10.00
N ALA A 67 -8.07 5.24 -9.24
CA ALA A 67 -6.92 5.98 -9.74
C ALA A 67 -5.74 5.09 -10.08
N ILE A 68 -5.68 3.92 -9.45
CA ILE A 68 -4.62 2.95 -9.67
C ILE A 68 -5.26 1.63 -10.02
N SER A 69 -4.69 0.90 -10.98
CA SER A 69 -5.13 -0.44 -11.29
C SER A 69 -4.01 -1.42 -10.98
N GLY A 70 -4.36 -2.67 -10.79
CA GLY A 70 -3.38 -3.69 -10.53
C GLY A 70 -3.81 -4.63 -9.41
N GLU A 71 -2.82 -5.30 -8.86
CA GLU A 71 -3.03 -6.32 -7.84
C GLU A 71 -2.29 -5.95 -6.58
N ILE A 72 -2.99 -5.96 -5.45
CA ILE A 72 -2.42 -5.64 -4.16
C ILE A 72 -1.73 -6.88 -3.62
N LEU A 73 -0.44 -6.76 -3.34
CA LEU A 73 0.35 -7.89 -2.87
C LEU A 73 0.40 -7.88 -1.35
N THR A 74 -0.55 -8.54 -0.73
CA THR A 74 -0.64 -8.53 0.73
C THR A 74 0.56 -9.20 1.39
N SER A 75 1.13 -10.23 0.73
CA SER A 75 2.28 -10.91 1.31
C SER A 75 3.56 -10.06 1.27
N HIS A 76 3.53 -8.94 0.57
CA HIS A 76 4.67 -8.01 0.54
C HIS A 76 4.47 -6.82 1.46
N VAL A 77 3.57 -6.95 2.42
CA VAL A 77 3.27 -5.87 3.37
C VAL A 77 4.55 -5.41 4.05
N ARG A 78 4.69 -4.09 4.20
CA ARG A 78 5.88 -3.53 4.82
C ARG A 78 5.56 -2.18 5.45
N SER A 79 6.41 -1.78 6.36
CA SER A 79 6.34 -0.47 6.99
C SER A 79 7.26 0.47 6.23
N ILE A 80 6.81 1.69 5.98
CA ILE A 80 7.63 2.70 5.32
C ILE A 80 7.69 3.95 6.18
N ALA A 81 8.86 4.60 6.19
CA ALA A 81 9.06 5.84 6.91
C ALA A 81 8.50 6.98 6.08
N THR A 82 7.46 7.63 6.57
CA THR A 82 6.72 8.60 5.75
C THR A 82 7.45 9.90 5.53
N LEU A 83 8.39 10.25 6.42
CA LEU A 83 9.16 11.48 6.25
C LEU A 83 10.44 11.26 5.46
N ALA A 84 10.84 10.01 5.29
CA ALA A 84 12.11 9.71 4.63
C ALA A 84 11.99 9.51 3.13
N ARG A 85 10.80 9.50 2.60
CA ARG A 85 10.59 9.25 1.18
C ARG A 85 9.39 10.03 0.68
N PRO A 86 9.34 10.34 -0.59
CA PRO A 86 8.20 11.06 -1.14
C PRO A 86 6.97 10.17 -1.16
N ILE A 87 5.87 10.71 -0.73
CA ILE A 87 4.59 10.00 -0.74
C ILE A 87 3.55 10.92 -1.35
N GLN A 88 2.88 10.45 -2.38
CA GLN A 88 1.87 11.22 -3.06
C GLN A 88 0.54 10.50 -3.00
N HIS A 89 -0.47 11.17 -2.47
CA HIS A 89 -1.82 10.62 -2.41
C HIS A 89 -2.40 10.52 -3.82
N ALA A 90 -3.01 9.38 -4.14
CA ALA A 90 -3.55 9.14 -5.46
C ALA A 90 -5.05 8.87 -5.45
N GLY A 91 -5.61 8.51 -4.31
CA GLY A 91 -7.02 8.16 -4.25
C GLY A 91 -7.28 7.28 -3.06
N ALA A 92 -8.39 6.58 -3.06
CA ALA A 92 -8.76 5.68 -1.97
C ALA A 92 -9.53 4.51 -2.53
N VAL A 93 -9.53 3.39 -1.82
CA VAL A 93 -10.29 2.22 -2.22
C VAL A 93 -11.62 2.20 -1.47
N PRO A 94 -12.63 1.51 -2.02
CA PRO A 94 -13.85 1.26 -1.24
C PRO A 94 -13.53 0.46 0.02
N ALA A 95 -14.34 0.64 1.04
CA ALA A 95 -14.14 -0.04 2.32
C ALA A 95 -14.04 -1.54 2.16
N ALA A 96 -14.81 -2.12 1.25
CA ALA A 96 -14.80 -3.55 1.05
C ALA A 96 -13.44 -4.07 0.58
N VAL A 97 -12.71 -3.28 -0.19
CA VAL A 97 -11.38 -3.66 -0.65
C VAL A 97 -10.41 -3.67 0.53
N LEU A 98 -10.45 -2.64 1.37
CA LEU A 98 -9.59 -2.58 2.54
C LEU A 98 -9.88 -3.74 3.49
N ASP A 99 -11.17 -4.05 3.69
CA ASP A 99 -11.57 -5.17 4.55
C ASP A 99 -11.03 -6.49 4.02
N ASP A 100 -11.09 -6.69 2.71
CA ASP A 100 -10.60 -7.92 2.09
C ASP A 100 -9.08 -8.04 2.28
N VAL A 101 -8.36 -6.95 2.05
CA VAL A 101 -6.91 -6.93 2.24
C VAL A 101 -6.56 -7.24 3.70
N ARG A 102 -7.25 -6.60 4.63
CA ARG A 102 -6.98 -6.82 6.05
C ARG A 102 -7.28 -8.25 6.48
N SER A 103 -8.34 -8.85 5.94
CA SER A 103 -8.65 -10.24 6.22
C SER A 103 -7.53 -11.17 5.76
N LYS A 104 -6.99 -10.90 4.58
CA LYS A 104 -5.92 -11.72 4.06
C LYS A 104 -4.61 -11.51 4.83
N LEU A 105 -4.36 -10.28 5.27
CA LEU A 105 -3.21 -10.02 6.14
C LEU A 105 -3.33 -10.79 7.44
N ALA A 106 -4.53 -10.85 8.01
CA ALA A 106 -4.76 -11.60 9.24
C ALA A 106 -4.42 -13.07 9.05
N VAL A 107 -4.82 -13.65 7.93
CA VAL A 107 -4.49 -15.03 7.62
C VAL A 107 -2.98 -15.21 7.51
N LEU A 108 -2.31 -14.29 6.82
CA LEU A 108 -0.87 -14.41 6.61
C LEU A 108 -0.07 -14.33 7.89
N ILE A 109 -0.55 -13.57 8.86
CA ILE A 109 0.18 -13.46 10.13
C ILE A 109 -0.39 -14.37 11.21
N GLY A 110 -1.37 -15.17 10.88
CA GLY A 110 -1.84 -16.22 11.78
C GLY A 110 -2.84 -15.80 12.83
N VAL A 111 -3.61 -14.77 12.59
CA VAL A 111 -4.63 -14.33 13.56
C VAL A 111 -6.04 -14.56 13.06
#